data_f9579d25654a88e718c4a7cfd9191086
#
_entry.id   f9579d25654a88e718c4a7cfd9191086
#
_cell.length_a   1.000
_cell.length_b   1.000
_cell.length_c   1.000
_cell.angle_alpha   90.00
_cell.angle_beta   90.00
_cell.angle_gamma   90.00
#
_symmetry.space_group_name_H-M   'P 1'
#
loop_
_entity.id
_entity.type
_entity.pdbx_description
1 polymer ?
#
loop_
_entity_poly.entity_id
_entity_poly.type
_entity_poly.pdbx_seq_one_letter_code
_entity_poly.pdbx_strand_id
1 'polypeptide(L)'
;MKALQKKFGFISNLMATFANSPSVLNGYLALDTAWESSSLSATERQIILLTASVENKCLYGTAAHATVLKAMKLDVAVIKAIRSRKSLPDERQDALVALTRELVRERGLVAESVKERFFKARYDEATLMEVLIGVALKTMSN
;
A
#
# COMPACT_ATOMS: atom_id res chain seq x y z
N MET A 1 -18.05 -15.13 -1.30
CA MET A 1 -17.00 -16.10 -1.67
C MET A 1 -16.90 -16.33 -3.18
N LYS A 2 -17.95 -16.72 -3.91
CA LYS A 2 -17.92 -16.92 -5.38
C LYS A 2 -17.46 -15.67 -6.16
N ALA A 3 -17.90 -14.46 -5.76
CA ALA A 3 -17.49 -13.23 -6.41
C ALA A 3 -15.99 -12.93 -6.23
N LEU A 4 -15.43 -13.21 -5.04
CA LEU A 4 -14.01 -13.05 -4.76
C LEU A 4 -13.16 -14.05 -5.55
N GLN A 5 -13.60 -15.29 -5.64
CA GLN A 5 -12.93 -16.32 -6.45
C GLN A 5 -12.93 -15.95 -7.93
N LYS A 6 -14.01 -15.31 -8.42
CA LYS A 6 -14.09 -14.82 -9.80
C LYS A 6 -13.16 -13.63 -10.05
N LYS A 7 -13.01 -12.72 -9.05
CA LYS A 7 -12.14 -11.53 -9.14
C LYS A 7 -10.65 -11.90 -9.07
N PHE A 8 -10.26 -12.81 -8.21
CA PHE A 8 -8.86 -13.13 -7.92
C PHE A 8 -8.38 -14.51 -8.40
N GLY A 9 -9.27 -15.32 -8.98
CA GLY A 9 -8.95 -16.67 -9.44
C GLY A 9 -8.78 -17.72 -8.31
N PHE A 10 -8.57 -17.25 -7.06
CA PHE A 10 -8.46 -18.06 -5.84
C PHE A 10 -8.94 -17.25 -4.62
N ILE A 11 -9.25 -17.96 -3.56
CA ILE A 11 -9.56 -17.32 -2.26
C ILE A 11 -8.29 -17.35 -1.43
N SER A 12 -7.72 -16.17 -1.17
CA SER A 12 -6.56 -16.06 -0.29
C SER A 12 -6.91 -16.42 1.15
N ASN A 13 -5.92 -16.88 1.92
CA ASN A 13 -6.10 -17.15 3.35
C ASN A 13 -6.61 -15.91 4.11
N LEU A 14 -6.21 -14.72 3.68
CA LEU A 14 -6.71 -13.46 4.22
C LEU A 14 -8.23 -13.33 4.08
N MET A 15 -8.75 -13.55 2.88
CA MET A 15 -10.19 -13.47 2.61
C MET A 15 -10.96 -14.56 3.34
N ALA A 16 -10.39 -15.77 3.43
CA ALA A 16 -10.97 -16.86 4.21
C ALA A 16 -11.05 -16.51 5.70
N THR A 17 -10.02 -15.85 6.23
CA THR A 17 -10.00 -15.37 7.62
C THR A 17 -11.06 -14.30 7.85
N PHE A 18 -11.14 -13.31 6.98
CA PHE A 18 -12.14 -12.23 7.08
C PHE A 18 -13.58 -12.73 6.93
N ALA A 19 -13.80 -13.81 6.19
CA ALA A 19 -15.11 -14.42 6.01
C ALA A 19 -15.74 -14.94 7.32
N ASN A 20 -14.96 -15.08 8.40
CA ASN A 20 -15.49 -15.40 9.73
C ASN A 20 -16.35 -14.26 10.31
N SER A 21 -16.22 -13.05 9.78
CA SER A 21 -17.05 -11.90 10.13
C SER A 21 -17.52 -11.17 8.89
N PRO A 22 -18.81 -11.22 8.54
CA PRO A 22 -19.36 -10.49 7.41
C PRO A 22 -19.07 -8.98 7.47
N SER A 23 -19.09 -8.38 8.64
CA SER A 23 -18.79 -6.96 8.84
C SER A 23 -17.34 -6.63 8.49
N VAL A 24 -16.39 -7.47 8.92
CA VAL A 24 -14.95 -7.28 8.61
C VAL A 24 -14.70 -7.46 7.12
N LEU A 25 -15.25 -8.51 6.52
CA LEU A 25 -15.09 -8.76 5.09
C LEU A 25 -15.66 -7.61 4.25
N ASN A 26 -16.88 -7.18 4.54
CA ASN A 26 -17.53 -6.08 3.82
C ASN A 26 -16.79 -4.76 4.00
N GLY A 27 -16.32 -4.45 5.20
CA GLY A 27 -15.51 -3.26 5.47
C GLY A 27 -14.20 -3.26 4.70
N TYR A 28 -13.50 -4.37 4.67
CA TYR A 28 -12.27 -4.52 3.90
C TYR A 28 -12.51 -4.37 2.39
N LEU A 29 -13.54 -5.02 1.85
CA LEU A 29 -13.88 -4.94 0.43
C LEU A 29 -14.32 -3.53 0.01
N ALA A 30 -15.01 -2.79 0.87
CA ALA A 30 -15.37 -1.41 0.61
C ALA A 30 -14.13 -0.50 0.56
N LEU A 31 -13.19 -0.67 1.49
CA LEU A 31 -11.90 0.02 1.48
C LEU A 31 -11.08 -0.32 0.22
N ASP A 32 -11.02 -1.59 -0.15
CA ASP A 32 -10.30 -2.05 -1.36
C ASP A 32 -10.89 -1.44 -2.63
N THR A 33 -12.22 -1.36 -2.72
CA THR A 33 -12.89 -0.71 -3.84
C THR A 33 -12.57 0.78 -3.92
N ALA A 34 -12.60 1.49 -2.79
CA ALA A 34 -12.21 2.90 -2.72
C ALA A 34 -10.74 3.09 -3.10
N TRP A 35 -9.87 2.20 -2.65
CA TRP A 35 -8.46 2.21 -2.99
C TRP A 35 -8.20 2.04 -4.50
N GLU A 36 -8.88 1.11 -5.13
CA GLU A 36 -8.76 0.88 -6.58
C GLU A 36 -9.24 2.09 -7.40
N SER A 37 -10.15 2.90 -6.89
CA SER A 37 -10.67 4.11 -7.54
C SER A 37 -9.84 5.37 -7.27
N SER A 38 -8.76 5.27 -6.50
CA SER A 38 -7.88 6.41 -6.22
C SER A 38 -7.18 6.96 -7.47
N SER A 39 -6.71 8.19 -7.41
CA SER A 39 -5.95 8.84 -8.49
C SER A 39 -4.54 8.26 -8.69
N LEU A 40 -4.06 7.45 -7.75
CA LEU A 40 -2.76 6.78 -7.80
C LEU A 40 -2.73 5.72 -8.91
N SER A 41 -1.61 5.63 -9.61
CA SER A 41 -1.40 4.55 -10.58
C SER A 41 -1.36 3.18 -9.89
N ALA A 42 -1.60 2.12 -10.65
CA ALA A 42 -1.52 0.76 -10.12
C ALA A 42 -0.15 0.46 -9.49
N THR A 43 0.94 0.95 -10.09
CA THR A 43 2.29 0.80 -9.56
C THR A 43 2.48 1.57 -8.25
N GLU A 44 2.04 2.83 -8.19
CA GLU A 44 2.10 3.64 -6.96
C GLU A 44 1.30 3.00 -5.83
N ARG A 45 0.10 2.50 -6.12
CA ARG A 45 -0.70 1.75 -5.13
C ARG A 45 0.06 0.55 -4.56
N GLN A 46 0.71 -0.25 -5.40
CA GLN A 46 1.47 -1.40 -4.94
C GLN A 46 2.75 -1.01 -4.18
N ILE A 47 3.40 0.08 -4.54
CA ILE A 47 4.54 0.64 -3.79
C ILE A 47 4.10 1.02 -2.37
N ILE A 48 2.95 1.67 -2.21
CA ILE A 48 2.40 2.04 -0.90
C ILE A 48 2.11 0.78 -0.07
N LEU A 49 1.44 -0.21 -0.66
CA LEU A 49 1.10 -1.44 0.05
C LEU A 49 2.34 -2.25 0.46
N LEU A 50 3.37 -2.31 -0.40
CA LEU A 50 4.65 -2.92 -0.05
C LEU A 50 5.32 -2.17 1.10
N THR A 51 5.41 -0.84 0.99
CA THR A 51 6.03 0.01 2.01
C THR A 51 5.35 -0.16 3.37
N ALA A 52 4.03 -0.08 3.42
CA ALA A 52 3.27 -0.27 4.66
C ALA A 52 3.48 -1.67 5.24
N SER A 53 3.50 -2.71 4.41
CA SER A 53 3.75 -4.09 4.86
C SER A 53 5.15 -4.25 5.47
N VAL A 54 6.17 -3.62 4.87
CA VAL A 54 7.54 -3.61 5.41
C VAL A 54 7.59 -2.91 6.76
N GLU A 55 6.95 -1.75 6.89
CA GLU A 55 6.93 -1.00 8.15
C GLU A 55 6.16 -1.74 9.25
N ASN A 56 5.07 -2.42 8.90
CA ASN A 56 4.31 -3.28 9.81
C ASN A 56 5.01 -4.62 10.12
N LYS A 57 6.20 -4.87 9.54
CA LYS A 57 6.95 -6.13 9.71
C LYS A 57 6.14 -7.38 9.28
N CYS A 58 5.24 -7.22 8.33
CA CYS A 58 4.43 -8.31 7.80
C CYS A 58 5.15 -9.02 6.66
N LEU A 59 5.71 -10.20 6.93
CA LEU A 59 6.42 -10.99 5.92
C LEU A 59 5.52 -11.41 4.76
N TYR A 60 4.29 -11.82 5.06
CA TYR A 60 3.32 -12.22 4.04
C TYR A 60 2.98 -11.07 3.08
N GLY A 61 2.60 -9.91 3.63
CA GLY A 61 2.28 -8.73 2.82
C GLY A 61 3.49 -8.25 2.01
N THR A 62 4.67 -8.24 2.61
CA THR A 62 5.92 -7.87 1.93
C THR A 62 6.21 -8.79 0.74
N ALA A 63 6.07 -10.09 0.90
CA ALA A 63 6.27 -11.06 -0.19
C ALA A 63 5.22 -10.91 -1.29
N ALA A 64 3.95 -10.78 -0.91
CA ALA A 64 2.83 -10.66 -1.84
C ALA A 64 2.97 -9.41 -2.74
N HIS A 65 3.15 -8.23 -2.15
CA HIS A 65 3.25 -6.98 -2.91
C HIS A 65 4.55 -6.87 -3.71
N ALA A 66 5.67 -7.39 -3.20
CA ALA A 66 6.91 -7.49 -3.97
C ALA A 66 6.74 -8.37 -5.21
N THR A 67 6.01 -9.48 -5.11
CA THR A 67 5.71 -10.37 -6.25
C THR A 67 4.84 -9.66 -7.29
N VAL A 68 3.81 -8.93 -6.86
CA VAL A 68 2.95 -8.16 -7.76
C VAL A 68 3.76 -7.10 -8.50
N LEU A 69 4.58 -6.31 -7.78
CA LEU A 69 5.43 -5.27 -8.40
C LEU A 69 6.43 -5.86 -9.40
N LYS A 70 7.00 -7.02 -9.10
CA LYS A 70 7.87 -7.73 -10.05
C LYS A 70 7.11 -8.17 -11.31
N ALA A 71 5.89 -8.67 -11.16
CA ALA A 71 5.03 -9.02 -12.29
C ALA A 71 4.63 -7.78 -13.11
N MET A 72 4.50 -6.62 -12.48
CA MET A 72 4.28 -5.32 -13.14
C MET A 72 5.57 -4.74 -13.77
N LYS A 73 6.68 -5.48 -13.73
CA LYS A 73 7.99 -5.10 -14.30
C LYS A 73 8.63 -3.87 -13.63
N LEU A 74 8.29 -3.58 -12.37
CA LEU A 74 9.06 -2.59 -11.61
C LEU A 74 10.50 -3.09 -11.41
N ASP A 75 11.45 -2.19 -11.47
CA ASP A 75 12.87 -2.52 -11.27
C ASP A 75 13.06 -3.22 -9.92
N VAL A 76 13.74 -4.37 -9.96
CA VAL A 76 14.04 -5.17 -8.77
C VAL A 76 14.88 -4.38 -7.76
N ALA A 77 15.72 -3.45 -8.23
CA ALA A 77 16.49 -2.57 -7.36
C ALA A 77 15.60 -1.67 -6.51
N VAL A 78 14.50 -1.15 -7.08
CA VAL A 78 13.50 -0.33 -6.36
C VAL A 78 12.79 -1.19 -5.29
N ILE A 79 12.35 -2.38 -5.65
CA ILE A 79 11.70 -3.32 -4.71
C ILE A 79 12.64 -3.64 -3.54
N LYS A 80 13.90 -3.92 -3.82
CA LYS A 80 14.93 -4.18 -2.79
C LYS A 80 15.16 -2.97 -1.90
N ALA A 81 15.23 -1.77 -2.46
CA ALA A 81 15.40 -0.53 -1.71
C ALA A 81 14.23 -0.29 -0.73
N ILE A 82 12.98 -0.50 -1.17
CA ILE A 82 11.80 -0.39 -0.30
C ILE A 82 11.90 -1.39 0.87
N ARG A 83 12.20 -2.65 0.57
CA ARG A 83 12.33 -3.72 1.58
C ARG A 83 13.46 -3.47 2.58
N SER A 84 14.54 -2.84 2.12
CA SER A 84 15.71 -2.49 2.95
C SER A 84 15.60 -1.11 3.60
N ARG A 85 14.47 -0.42 3.46
CA ARG A 85 14.22 0.93 4.00
C ARG A 85 15.22 1.98 3.50
N LYS A 86 15.71 1.81 2.28
CA LYS A 86 16.62 2.75 1.61
C LYS A 86 15.83 3.76 0.77
N SER A 87 16.49 4.86 0.41
CA SER A 87 15.97 5.84 -0.56
C SER A 87 15.91 5.26 -1.96
N LEU A 88 15.00 5.80 -2.77
CA LEU A 88 14.81 5.43 -4.17
C LEU A 88 15.46 6.44 -5.11
N PRO A 89 15.93 6.02 -6.29
CA PRO A 89 16.50 6.93 -7.28
C PRO A 89 15.49 7.93 -7.86
N ASP A 90 14.26 7.49 -8.06
CA ASP A 90 13.18 8.35 -8.54
C ASP A 90 12.61 9.20 -7.40
N GLU A 91 12.73 10.53 -7.51
CA GLU A 91 12.33 11.46 -6.46
C GLU A 91 10.83 11.41 -6.13
N ARG A 92 10.00 11.14 -7.14
CA ARG A 92 8.55 11.05 -6.95
C ARG A 92 8.18 9.80 -6.16
N GLN A 93 8.74 8.67 -6.55
CA GLN A 93 8.54 7.40 -5.82
C GLN A 93 9.12 7.47 -4.42
N ASP A 94 10.29 8.09 -4.26
CA ASP A 94 10.93 8.22 -2.95
C ASP A 94 10.13 9.11 -1.99
N ALA A 95 9.55 10.20 -2.49
CA ALA A 95 8.64 11.05 -1.70
C ALA A 95 7.38 10.28 -1.26
N LEU A 96 6.81 9.47 -2.15
CA LEU A 96 5.64 8.62 -1.85
C LEU A 96 5.96 7.58 -0.78
N VAL A 97 7.11 6.92 -0.90
CA VAL A 97 7.60 5.93 0.06
C VAL A 97 7.90 6.58 1.42
N ALA A 98 8.54 7.76 1.43
CA ALA A 98 8.83 8.49 2.66
C ALA A 98 7.56 8.89 3.42
N LEU A 99 6.55 9.42 2.71
CA LEU A 99 5.25 9.74 3.30
C LEU A 99 4.58 8.50 3.89
N THR A 100 4.54 7.41 3.12
CA THR A 100 3.91 6.16 3.56
C THR A 100 4.58 5.59 4.81
N ARG A 101 5.92 5.59 4.85
CA ARG A 101 6.69 5.14 6.03
C ARG A 101 6.32 5.92 7.27
N GLU A 102 6.27 7.24 7.14
CA GLU A 102 6.01 8.09 8.29
C GLU A 102 4.56 7.99 8.78
N LEU A 103 3.60 7.91 7.85
CA LEU A 103 2.20 7.66 8.20
C LEU A 103 2.02 6.38 9.04
N VAL A 104 2.76 5.33 8.71
CA VAL A 104 2.71 4.07 9.45
C VAL A 104 3.44 4.19 10.79
N ARG A 105 4.68 4.68 10.79
CA ARG A 105 5.54 4.74 11.98
C ARG A 105 5.01 5.68 13.04
N GLU A 106 4.60 6.86 12.62
CA GLU A 106 4.17 7.96 13.50
C GLU A 106 2.64 8.01 13.64
N ARG A 107 1.94 6.96 13.20
CA ARG A 107 0.48 6.83 13.35
C ARG A 107 -0.30 8.03 12.83
N GLY A 108 0.11 8.55 11.67
CA GLY A 108 -0.53 9.70 11.01
C GLY A 108 0.08 11.04 11.35
N LEU A 109 1.01 11.12 12.31
CA LEU A 109 1.72 12.36 12.65
C LEU A 109 2.93 12.53 11.73
N VAL A 110 2.72 13.19 10.58
CA VAL A 110 3.76 13.36 9.55
C VAL A 110 4.48 14.70 9.73
N ALA A 111 5.82 14.67 9.69
CA ALA A 111 6.63 15.88 9.73
C ALA A 111 6.35 16.78 8.53
N GLU A 112 6.38 18.11 8.74
CA GLU A 112 6.08 19.09 7.70
C GLU A 112 7.03 18.94 6.49
N SER A 113 8.32 18.69 6.74
CA SER A 113 9.32 18.49 5.70
C SER A 113 8.99 17.29 4.77
N VAL A 114 8.38 16.23 5.29
CA VAL A 114 7.95 15.06 4.50
C VAL A 114 6.74 15.40 3.65
N LYS A 115 5.78 16.14 4.19
CA LYS A 115 4.62 16.65 3.42
C LYS A 115 5.05 17.58 2.31
N GLU A 116 5.91 18.55 2.61
CA GLU A 116 6.44 19.50 1.61
C GLU A 116 7.14 18.75 0.46
N ARG A 117 7.95 17.75 0.77
CA ARG A 117 8.61 16.94 -0.23
C ARG A 117 7.63 16.18 -1.10
N PHE A 118 6.56 15.64 -0.52
CA PHE A 118 5.48 14.96 -1.22
C PHE A 118 4.77 15.90 -2.20
N PHE A 119 4.44 17.13 -1.78
CA PHE A 119 3.82 18.14 -2.64
C PHE A 119 4.76 18.63 -3.75
N LYS A 120 6.05 18.81 -3.45
CA LYS A 120 7.07 19.13 -4.48
C LYS A 120 7.20 18.04 -5.54
N ALA A 121 6.96 16.79 -5.18
CA ALA A 121 6.91 15.66 -6.12
C ALA A 121 5.64 15.63 -6.98
N ARG A 122 4.84 16.69 -6.96
CA ARG A 122 3.61 16.87 -7.73
C ARG A 122 2.46 15.95 -7.32
N TYR A 123 2.38 15.62 -6.06
CA TYR A 123 1.18 15.08 -5.43
C TYR A 123 0.41 16.21 -4.76
N ASP A 124 -0.86 16.02 -4.52
CA ASP A 124 -1.74 16.98 -3.86
C ASP A 124 -2.31 16.44 -2.54
N GLU A 125 -3.09 17.27 -1.86
CA GLU A 125 -3.73 16.89 -0.59
C GLU A 125 -4.70 15.72 -0.75
N ALA A 126 -5.43 15.66 -1.86
CA ALA A 126 -6.34 14.56 -2.14
C ALA A 126 -5.58 13.23 -2.24
N THR A 127 -4.46 13.23 -2.95
CA THR A 127 -3.59 12.04 -3.05
C THR A 127 -3.00 11.65 -1.69
N LEU A 128 -2.62 12.63 -0.86
CA LEU A 128 -2.17 12.34 0.51
C LEU A 128 -3.26 11.60 1.31
N MET A 129 -4.50 12.05 1.21
CA MET A 129 -5.64 11.38 1.87
C MET A 129 -5.90 9.98 1.29
N GLU A 130 -5.68 9.78 -0.01
CA GLU A 130 -5.78 8.47 -0.64
C GLU A 130 -4.71 7.49 -0.12
N VAL A 131 -3.49 7.96 0.18
CA VAL A 131 -2.45 7.12 0.79
C VAL A 131 -2.92 6.54 2.14
N LEU A 132 -3.72 7.28 2.91
CA LEU A 132 -4.30 6.79 4.16
C LEU A 132 -5.19 5.56 3.96
N ILE A 133 -5.91 5.46 2.84
CA ILE A 133 -6.71 4.26 2.51
C ILE A 133 -5.79 3.04 2.38
N GLY A 134 -4.66 3.19 1.67
CA GLY A 134 -3.68 2.12 1.52
C GLY A 134 -3.07 1.68 2.86
N VAL A 135 -2.76 2.64 3.74
CA VAL A 135 -2.28 2.36 5.10
C VAL A 135 -3.34 1.64 5.92
N ALA A 136 -4.60 2.07 5.85
CA ALA A 136 -5.72 1.43 6.54
C ALA A 136 -5.93 -0.02 6.07
N LEU A 137 -5.91 -0.28 4.76
CA LEU A 137 -5.96 -1.62 4.20
C LEU A 137 -4.88 -2.53 4.79
N LYS A 138 -3.65 -2.01 4.90
CA LYS A 138 -2.55 -2.78 5.47
C LYS A 138 -2.65 -2.95 6.97
N THR A 139 -3.22 -2.00 7.69
CA THR A 139 -3.54 -2.15 9.11
C THR A 139 -4.50 -3.30 9.36
N MET A 140 -5.50 -3.47 8.48
CA MET A 140 -6.45 -4.59 8.60
C MET A 140 -5.83 -5.93 8.16
N SER A 141 -4.96 -5.94 7.16
CA SER A 141 -4.50 -7.18 6.50
C SER A 141 -3.11 -7.66 6.93
N ASN A 142 -2.36 -6.86 7.68
CA ASN A 142 -1.05 -7.26 8.22
C ASN A 142 -1.13 -7.89 9.66
#